data_4c8f502f6ed7e7eb870bf52de892801b
#
_entry.id   4c8f502f6ed7e7eb870bf52de892801b
#
_cell.length_a   1.000
_cell.length_b   1.000
_cell.length_c   1.000
_cell.angle_alpha   90.00
_cell.angle_beta   90.00
_cell.angle_gamma   90.00
#
_symmetry.space_group_name_H-M   'P 1'
#
loop_
_entity.id
_entity.type
_entity.pdbx_description
1 polymer ?
#
loop_
_entity_poly.entity_id
_entity_poly.type
_entity_poly.pdbx_seq_one_letter_code
_entity_poly.pdbx_strand_id
1 'polypeptide(L)'
;MRKIRLLVADDHPVVRAGLRALMEPEADMEVVGEAADGAEALEKTRALSPDVVVMDLAMPGVGGLEALKEIVDSGLESRVLVLTMYDDEQYLYRVIRAGGSGYVLKSSADRDLMMAIRTVHAGGVFLYASAATDVLRDYVERARSAEDESWLHRLSERELQVLTLTAEGFSNQEIGKRLHLSPKTVDTYRSRIMDKLNLRHRSELVR
;
A
#
# COMPACT_ATOMS: atom_id res chain seq x y z
N MET A 1 20.87 -8.71 -26.97
CA MET A 1 19.84 -8.78 -25.91
C MET A 1 18.64 -7.97 -26.34
N ARG A 2 17.40 -8.38 -26.00
CA ARG A 2 16.21 -7.58 -26.26
C ARG A 2 16.27 -6.35 -25.35
N LYS A 3 16.05 -5.14 -25.90
CA LYS A 3 16.00 -3.93 -25.11
C LYS A 3 14.71 -3.85 -24.30
N ILE A 4 14.76 -3.21 -23.14
CA ILE A 4 13.59 -2.86 -22.33
C ILE A 4 12.82 -1.76 -23.06
N ARG A 5 11.59 -2.03 -23.44
CA ARG A 5 10.73 -1.10 -24.19
C ARG A 5 9.97 -0.23 -23.19
N LEU A 6 10.14 1.09 -23.34
CA LEU A 6 9.66 2.09 -22.39
C LEU A 6 8.62 3.00 -23.04
N LEU A 7 7.51 3.23 -22.34
CA LEU A 7 6.57 4.31 -22.61
C LEU A 7 6.75 5.38 -21.53
N VAL A 8 6.90 6.64 -21.93
CA VAL A 8 7.03 7.78 -21.01
C VAL A 8 5.76 8.60 -21.04
N ALA A 9 5.08 8.74 -19.90
CA ALA A 9 3.84 9.48 -19.75
C ALA A 9 4.00 10.63 -18.73
N ASP A 10 3.97 11.87 -19.21
CA ASP A 10 4.08 13.10 -18.44
C ASP A 10 3.45 14.24 -19.26
N ASP A 11 2.71 15.14 -18.65
CA ASP A 11 2.07 16.24 -19.37
C ASP A 11 3.04 17.36 -19.80
N HIS A 12 4.25 17.41 -19.19
CA HIS A 12 5.27 18.40 -19.48
C HIS A 12 6.23 17.94 -20.59
N PRO A 13 6.23 18.56 -21.79
CA PRO A 13 7.11 18.14 -22.90
C PRO A 13 8.61 18.19 -22.56
N VAL A 14 9.02 19.16 -21.73
CA VAL A 14 10.42 19.32 -21.30
C VAL A 14 10.85 18.16 -20.40
N VAL A 15 9.96 17.68 -19.54
CA VAL A 15 10.23 16.52 -18.67
C VAL A 15 10.36 15.26 -19.51
N ARG A 16 9.45 15.02 -20.47
CA ARG A 16 9.56 13.87 -21.39
C ARG A 16 10.86 13.89 -22.19
N ALA A 17 11.25 15.05 -22.73
CA ALA A 17 12.51 15.19 -23.46
C ALA A 17 13.73 14.91 -22.55
N GLY A 18 13.70 15.38 -21.29
CA GLY A 18 14.75 15.12 -20.30
C GLY A 18 14.84 13.63 -19.94
N LEU A 19 13.70 12.97 -19.69
CA LEU A 19 13.64 11.54 -19.41
C LEU A 19 14.16 10.72 -20.59
N ARG A 20 13.76 11.05 -21.81
CA ARG A 20 14.30 10.42 -23.03
C ARG A 20 15.83 10.55 -23.09
N ALA A 21 16.36 11.76 -22.87
CA ALA A 21 17.80 12.03 -22.91
C ALA A 21 18.57 11.22 -21.84
N LEU A 22 17.96 10.92 -20.69
CA LEU A 22 18.54 10.04 -19.66
C LEU A 22 18.54 8.57 -20.09
N MET A 23 17.53 8.13 -20.85
CA MET A 23 17.36 6.73 -21.24
C MET A 23 18.11 6.39 -22.54
N GLU A 24 18.25 7.32 -23.48
CA GLU A 24 18.89 7.09 -24.79
C GLU A 24 20.33 6.55 -24.73
N PRO A 25 21.20 6.96 -23.77
CA PRO A 25 22.55 6.40 -23.64
C PRO A 25 22.58 4.93 -23.19
N GLU A 26 21.48 4.44 -22.61
CA GLU A 26 21.41 3.09 -22.03
C GLU A 26 21.24 2.04 -23.13
N ALA A 27 22.26 1.20 -23.33
CA ALA A 27 22.28 0.22 -24.42
C ALA A 27 21.14 -0.84 -24.32
N ASP A 28 20.62 -1.04 -23.11
CA ASP A 28 19.58 -2.01 -22.79
C ASP A 28 18.15 -1.44 -22.76
N MET A 29 17.98 -0.15 -23.11
CA MET A 29 16.69 0.54 -23.08
C MET A 29 16.31 1.12 -24.44
N GLU A 30 15.00 1.28 -24.66
CA GLU A 30 14.42 1.92 -25.86
C GLU A 30 13.10 2.59 -25.51
N VAL A 31 12.99 3.91 -25.72
CA VAL A 31 11.72 4.64 -25.60
C VAL A 31 10.90 4.42 -26.87
N VAL A 32 9.85 3.61 -26.78
CA VAL A 32 8.98 3.23 -27.91
C VAL A 32 7.80 4.19 -28.10
N GLY A 33 7.53 5.05 -27.11
CA GLY A 33 6.44 6.03 -27.20
C GLY A 33 6.47 7.04 -26.06
N GLU A 34 5.70 8.10 -26.23
CA GLU A 34 5.44 9.15 -25.24
C GLU A 34 3.94 9.40 -25.15
N ALA A 35 3.44 9.82 -24.00
CA ALA A 35 2.06 10.20 -23.77
C ALA A 35 2.01 11.51 -22.96
N ALA A 36 1.01 12.35 -23.22
CA ALA A 36 0.83 13.63 -22.56
C ALA A 36 -0.26 13.60 -21.48
N ASP A 37 -1.02 12.52 -21.39
CA ASP A 37 -2.05 12.28 -20.37
C ASP A 37 -2.26 10.78 -20.16
N GLY A 38 -3.12 10.44 -19.17
CA GLY A 38 -3.38 9.04 -18.82
C GLY A 38 -4.18 8.27 -19.87
N ALA A 39 -5.05 8.93 -20.62
CA ALA A 39 -5.84 8.28 -21.68
C ALA A 39 -4.92 7.87 -22.85
N GLU A 40 -4.05 8.78 -23.27
CA GLU A 40 -3.03 8.50 -24.28
C GLU A 40 -2.03 7.43 -23.80
N ALA A 41 -1.65 7.46 -22.50
CA ALA A 41 -0.79 6.44 -21.92
C ALA A 41 -1.41 5.04 -22.00
N LEU A 42 -2.70 4.91 -21.67
CA LEU A 42 -3.44 3.64 -21.73
C LEU A 42 -3.56 3.15 -23.19
N GLU A 43 -3.93 4.03 -24.13
CA GLU A 43 -4.04 3.70 -25.56
C GLU A 43 -2.70 3.19 -26.10
N LYS A 44 -1.62 3.93 -25.84
CA LYS A 44 -0.28 3.58 -26.32
C LYS A 44 0.28 2.34 -25.62
N THR A 45 -0.07 2.10 -24.35
CA THR A 45 0.29 0.85 -23.68
C THR A 45 -0.34 -0.36 -24.38
N ARG A 46 -1.60 -0.28 -24.77
CA ARG A 46 -2.27 -1.33 -25.54
C ARG A 46 -1.66 -1.52 -26.94
N ALA A 47 -1.39 -0.43 -27.64
CA ALA A 47 -0.89 -0.48 -29.01
C ALA A 47 0.56 -0.92 -29.11
N LEU A 48 1.41 -0.46 -28.20
CA LEU A 48 2.85 -0.64 -28.26
C LEU A 48 3.35 -1.82 -27.40
N SER A 49 2.56 -2.27 -26.42
CA SER A 49 2.96 -3.29 -25.45
C SER A 49 4.36 -3.04 -24.87
N PRO A 50 4.61 -1.88 -24.20
CA PRO A 50 5.90 -1.60 -23.58
C PRO A 50 6.15 -2.56 -22.41
N ASP A 51 7.41 -2.84 -22.09
CA ASP A 51 7.77 -3.63 -20.91
C ASP A 51 7.53 -2.82 -19.62
N VAL A 52 7.86 -1.51 -19.65
CA VAL A 52 7.66 -0.59 -18.51
C VAL A 52 7.04 0.73 -18.98
N VAL A 53 6.04 1.20 -18.26
CA VAL A 53 5.45 2.54 -18.41
C VAL A 53 5.98 3.42 -17.27
N VAL A 54 6.76 4.44 -17.61
CA VAL A 54 7.20 5.48 -16.66
C VAL A 54 6.13 6.57 -16.67
N MET A 55 5.42 6.74 -15.56
CA MET A 55 4.17 7.52 -15.51
C MET A 55 4.17 8.57 -14.41
N ASP A 56 3.91 9.83 -14.79
CA ASP A 56 3.59 10.86 -13.81
C ASP A 56 2.17 10.66 -13.24
N LEU A 57 1.97 11.03 -11.99
CA LEU A 57 0.65 11.01 -11.36
C LEU A 57 -0.19 12.24 -11.71
N ALA A 58 0.45 13.40 -11.82
CA ALA A 58 -0.22 14.69 -12.00
C ALA A 58 -0.36 15.06 -13.49
N MET A 59 -1.25 14.37 -14.18
CA MET A 59 -1.58 14.67 -15.57
C MET A 59 -3.03 15.17 -15.69
N PRO A 60 -3.32 16.07 -16.68
CA PRO A 60 -4.68 16.58 -16.91
C PRO A 60 -5.62 15.48 -17.46
N GLY A 61 -6.93 15.67 -17.27
CA GLY A 61 -7.92 14.71 -17.76
C GLY A 61 -7.88 13.41 -16.97
N VAL A 62 -7.49 12.31 -17.60
CA VAL A 62 -7.26 11.03 -16.92
C VAL A 62 -5.91 11.10 -16.22
N GLY A 63 -5.92 11.10 -14.89
CA GLY A 63 -4.71 11.16 -14.07
C GLY A 63 -3.90 9.87 -14.11
N GLY A 64 -2.60 9.97 -13.80
CA GLY A 64 -1.70 8.81 -13.85
C GLY A 64 -2.09 7.65 -12.94
N LEU A 65 -2.69 7.92 -11.78
CA LEU A 65 -3.16 6.86 -10.88
C LEU A 65 -4.37 6.09 -11.46
N GLU A 66 -5.26 6.79 -12.15
CA GLU A 66 -6.41 6.18 -12.82
C GLU A 66 -5.95 5.33 -14.01
N ALA A 67 -5.05 5.88 -14.83
CA ALA A 67 -4.45 5.17 -15.95
C ALA A 67 -3.67 3.92 -15.49
N LEU A 68 -2.89 4.02 -14.40
CA LEU A 68 -2.20 2.88 -13.79
C LEU A 68 -3.18 1.77 -13.44
N LYS A 69 -4.26 2.13 -12.73
CA LYS A 69 -5.28 1.15 -12.34
C LYS A 69 -5.89 0.46 -13.56
N GLU A 70 -6.25 1.22 -14.59
CA GLU A 70 -6.82 0.65 -15.81
C GLU A 70 -5.84 -0.26 -16.57
N ILE A 71 -4.53 0.09 -16.61
CA ILE A 71 -3.49 -0.76 -17.20
C ILE A 71 -3.44 -2.10 -16.48
N VAL A 72 -3.41 -2.09 -15.14
CA VAL A 72 -3.34 -3.31 -14.31
C VAL A 72 -4.64 -4.13 -14.45
N ASP A 73 -5.79 -3.50 -14.31
CA ASP A 73 -7.12 -4.16 -14.38
C ASP A 73 -7.39 -4.76 -15.77
N SER A 74 -6.79 -4.19 -16.83
CA SER A 74 -6.90 -4.71 -18.20
C SER A 74 -6.05 -5.97 -18.47
N GLY A 75 -5.26 -6.44 -17.50
CA GLY A 75 -4.40 -7.61 -17.65
C GLY A 75 -3.23 -7.43 -18.62
N LEU A 76 -2.83 -6.18 -18.90
CA LEU A 76 -1.67 -5.88 -19.72
C LEU A 76 -0.39 -6.28 -18.97
N GLU A 77 0.57 -6.88 -19.66
CA GLU A 77 1.84 -7.34 -19.07
C GLU A 77 2.78 -6.18 -18.72
N SER A 78 2.47 -4.98 -19.21
CA SER A 78 3.26 -3.76 -18.95
C SER A 78 3.27 -3.41 -17.47
N ARG A 79 4.44 -3.13 -16.92
CA ARG A 79 4.61 -2.72 -15.53
C ARG A 79 4.64 -1.21 -15.42
N VAL A 80 3.99 -0.67 -14.40
CA VAL A 80 3.93 0.79 -14.22
C VAL A 80 4.90 1.21 -13.13
N LEU A 81 5.88 2.04 -13.50
CA LEU A 81 6.80 2.75 -12.62
C LEU A 81 6.34 4.20 -12.50
N VAL A 82 5.89 4.58 -11.32
CA VAL A 82 5.45 5.96 -11.07
C VAL A 82 6.66 6.87 -10.87
N LEU A 83 6.65 8.01 -11.54
CA LEU A 83 7.64 9.09 -11.42
C LEU A 83 6.92 10.39 -11.08
N THR A 84 7.11 10.93 -9.88
CA THR A 84 6.27 12.03 -9.36
C THR A 84 7.05 13.05 -8.54
N MET A 85 6.49 14.25 -8.38
CA MET A 85 7.00 15.28 -7.46
C MET A 85 6.53 15.07 -6.01
N TYR A 86 5.52 14.21 -5.79
CA TYR A 86 4.93 14.03 -4.47
C TYR A 86 5.75 13.05 -3.62
N ASP A 87 6.31 13.56 -2.53
CA ASP A 87 6.93 12.78 -1.45
C ASP A 87 5.92 12.63 -0.31
N ASP A 88 4.82 11.92 -0.59
CA ASP A 88 3.70 11.73 0.34
C ASP A 88 3.32 10.26 0.40
N GLU A 89 3.33 9.71 1.61
CA GLU A 89 2.98 8.32 1.90
C GLU A 89 1.59 7.94 1.37
N GLN A 90 0.62 8.86 1.39
CA GLN A 90 -0.73 8.58 0.92
C GLN A 90 -0.76 8.26 -0.58
N TYR A 91 0.04 8.98 -1.39
CA TYR A 91 0.17 8.67 -2.82
C TYR A 91 0.87 7.34 -3.05
N LEU A 92 1.93 7.07 -2.31
CA LEU A 92 2.65 5.80 -2.36
C LEU A 92 1.69 4.61 -2.11
N TYR A 93 0.90 4.66 -1.03
CA TYR A 93 -0.07 3.61 -0.73
C TYR A 93 -1.13 3.43 -1.82
N ARG A 94 -1.60 4.52 -2.40
CA ARG A 94 -2.56 4.47 -3.50
C ARG A 94 -1.97 3.79 -4.74
N VAL A 95 -0.71 4.09 -5.07
CA VAL A 95 0.02 3.47 -6.19
C VAL A 95 0.22 1.97 -5.95
N ILE A 96 0.69 1.57 -4.78
CA ILE A 96 0.88 0.16 -4.43
C ILE A 96 -0.45 -0.62 -4.50
N ARG A 97 -1.52 -0.06 -3.94
CA ARG A 97 -2.86 -0.68 -3.99
C ARG A 97 -3.43 -0.79 -5.40
N ALA A 98 -3.09 0.13 -6.28
CA ALA A 98 -3.48 0.09 -7.68
C ALA A 98 -2.62 -0.89 -8.52
N GLY A 99 -1.62 -1.57 -7.92
CA GLY A 99 -0.75 -2.52 -8.59
C GLY A 99 0.49 -1.92 -9.24
N GLY A 100 0.86 -0.68 -8.86
CA GLY A 100 2.11 -0.05 -9.32
C GLY A 100 3.34 -0.86 -8.91
N SER A 101 4.29 -0.99 -9.81
CA SER A 101 5.51 -1.79 -9.63
C SER A 101 6.68 -0.98 -9.08
N GLY A 102 6.56 0.34 -9.00
CA GLY A 102 7.59 1.17 -8.39
C GLY A 102 7.16 2.62 -8.23
N TYR A 103 7.92 3.34 -7.38
CA TYR A 103 7.68 4.73 -7.04
C TYR A 103 9.02 5.46 -6.94
N VAL A 104 9.24 6.47 -7.78
CA VAL A 104 10.46 7.27 -7.87
C VAL A 104 10.10 8.75 -7.80
N LEU A 105 10.86 9.53 -7.06
CA LEU A 105 10.71 10.98 -7.04
C LEU A 105 11.41 11.60 -8.25
N LYS A 106 10.79 12.57 -8.91
CA LYS A 106 11.40 13.32 -10.03
C LYS A 106 12.70 14.01 -9.60
N SER A 107 12.83 14.38 -8.32
CA SER A 107 14.05 14.98 -7.76
C SER A 107 15.24 14.04 -7.67
N SER A 108 15.04 12.73 -7.75
CA SER A 108 16.10 11.71 -7.74
C SER A 108 16.18 10.90 -9.03
N ALA A 109 15.43 11.30 -10.06
CA ALA A 109 15.33 10.54 -11.31
C ALA A 109 16.68 10.33 -12.02
N ASP A 110 17.59 11.29 -11.95
CA ASP A 110 18.94 11.21 -12.51
C ASP A 110 19.77 10.07 -11.92
N ARG A 111 19.51 9.68 -10.67
CA ARG A 111 20.24 8.62 -9.94
C ARG A 111 19.51 7.30 -9.95
N ASP A 112 18.20 7.33 -9.73
CA ASP A 112 17.43 6.16 -9.34
C ASP A 112 16.64 5.55 -10.50
N LEU A 113 16.30 6.32 -11.52
CA LEU A 113 15.35 5.91 -12.55
C LEU A 113 15.82 4.69 -13.36
N MET A 114 17.09 4.65 -13.77
CA MET A 114 17.60 3.53 -14.57
C MET A 114 17.61 2.22 -13.78
N MET A 115 17.96 2.30 -12.50
CA MET A 115 17.92 1.15 -11.60
C MET A 115 16.48 0.72 -11.35
N ALA A 116 15.57 1.67 -11.14
CA ALA A 116 14.15 1.40 -10.94
C ALA A 116 13.53 0.68 -12.15
N ILE A 117 13.80 1.16 -13.37
CA ILE A 117 13.34 0.53 -14.62
C ILE A 117 13.82 -0.92 -14.71
N ARG A 118 15.10 -1.19 -14.48
CA ARG A 118 15.66 -2.55 -14.52
C ARG A 118 15.05 -3.45 -13.46
N THR A 119 14.89 -2.94 -12.24
CA THR A 119 14.27 -3.68 -11.13
C THR A 119 12.83 -4.06 -11.45
N VAL A 120 12.05 -3.09 -11.92
CA VAL A 120 10.64 -3.30 -12.29
C VAL A 120 10.53 -4.26 -13.48
N HIS A 121 11.34 -4.09 -14.51
CA HIS A 121 11.37 -5.00 -15.67
C HIS A 121 11.71 -6.45 -15.26
N ALA A 122 12.63 -6.64 -14.30
CA ALA A 122 13.00 -7.95 -13.78
C ALA A 122 11.92 -8.60 -12.87
N GLY A 123 10.84 -7.89 -12.59
CA GLY A 123 9.76 -8.40 -11.73
C GLY A 123 9.82 -7.99 -10.27
N GLY A 124 10.79 -7.16 -9.92
CA GLY A 124 10.89 -6.57 -8.58
C GLY A 124 9.99 -5.36 -8.40
N VAL A 125 9.97 -4.85 -7.16
CA VAL A 125 9.35 -3.58 -6.79
C VAL A 125 10.44 -2.59 -6.44
N PHE A 126 10.34 -1.36 -6.94
CA PHE A 126 11.29 -0.29 -6.60
C PHE A 126 10.61 0.79 -5.77
N LEU A 127 11.13 1.02 -4.57
CA LEU A 127 10.73 2.11 -3.69
C LEU A 127 11.98 2.85 -3.21
N TYR A 128 11.91 4.17 -3.11
CA TYR A 128 13.00 4.91 -2.46
C TYR A 128 13.06 4.59 -0.94
N ALA A 129 14.22 4.78 -0.31
CA ALA A 129 14.53 4.20 1.00
C ALA A 129 13.55 4.56 2.12
N SER A 130 13.09 5.83 2.21
CA SER A 130 12.08 6.22 3.21
C SER A 130 10.75 5.55 2.93
N ALA A 131 10.29 5.52 1.68
CA ALA A 131 9.04 4.85 1.28
C ALA A 131 9.02 3.37 1.64
N ALA A 132 10.12 2.67 1.45
CA ALA A 132 10.24 1.25 1.84
C ALA A 132 10.10 1.07 3.36
N THR A 133 10.68 1.98 4.15
CA THR A 133 10.59 1.97 5.62
C THR A 133 9.15 2.21 6.09
N ASP A 134 8.44 3.14 5.45
CA ASP A 134 7.06 3.50 5.80
C ASP A 134 6.08 2.36 5.47
N VAL A 135 6.24 1.73 4.30
CA VAL A 135 5.46 0.54 3.92
C VAL A 135 5.69 -0.63 4.90
N LEU A 136 6.93 -0.86 5.30
CA LEU A 136 7.25 -1.91 6.29
C LEU A 136 6.68 -1.59 7.66
N ARG A 137 6.73 -0.33 8.10
CA ARG A 137 6.14 0.11 9.38
C ARG A 137 4.63 -0.12 9.39
N ASP A 138 3.93 0.35 8.36
CA ASP A 138 2.47 0.17 8.23
C ASP A 138 2.08 -1.32 8.16
N TYR A 139 2.86 -2.14 7.44
CA TYR A 139 2.65 -3.59 7.40
C TYR A 139 2.81 -4.23 8.78
N VAL A 140 3.85 -3.87 9.54
CA VAL A 140 4.08 -4.37 10.91
C VAL A 140 2.99 -3.90 11.86
N GLU A 141 2.55 -2.65 11.76
CA GLU A 141 1.45 -2.11 12.58
C GLU A 141 0.13 -2.81 12.26
N ARG A 142 -0.18 -3.05 10.99
CA ARG A 142 -1.37 -3.82 10.59
C ARG A 142 -1.29 -5.28 10.98
N ALA A 143 -0.13 -5.91 10.88
CA ALA A 143 0.07 -7.27 11.34
C ALA A 143 -0.15 -7.39 12.85
N ARG A 144 0.36 -6.43 13.63
CA ARG A 144 0.10 -6.34 15.07
C ARG A 144 -1.39 -6.10 15.37
N SER A 145 -2.03 -5.16 14.65
CA SER A 145 -3.46 -4.89 14.82
C SER A 145 -4.31 -6.10 14.43
N ALA A 146 -3.95 -6.83 13.38
CA ALA A 146 -4.63 -8.06 12.98
C ALA A 146 -4.42 -9.21 13.98
N GLU A 147 -3.26 -9.28 14.64
CA GLU A 147 -3.04 -10.18 15.76
C GLU A 147 -3.85 -9.75 16.97
N ASP A 148 -3.94 -8.44 17.26
CA ASP A 148 -4.78 -7.88 18.32
C ASP A 148 -6.27 -8.08 18.02
N GLU A 149 -6.75 -7.96 16.79
CA GLU A 149 -8.13 -8.28 16.43
C GLU A 149 -8.42 -9.79 16.44
N SER A 150 -7.43 -10.65 16.19
CA SER A 150 -7.62 -12.11 16.17
C SER A 150 -8.04 -12.68 17.55
N TRP A 151 -7.65 -12.05 18.64
CA TRP A 151 -8.08 -12.50 19.97
C TRP A 151 -9.53 -12.12 20.30
N LEU A 152 -10.05 -11.01 19.71
CA LEU A 152 -11.46 -10.63 19.85
C LEU A 152 -12.38 -11.71 19.27
N HIS A 153 -12.01 -12.34 18.16
CA HIS A 153 -12.77 -13.46 17.57
C HIS A 153 -12.76 -14.74 18.43
N ARG A 154 -11.88 -14.85 19.42
CA ARG A 154 -11.87 -15.97 20.36
C ARG A 154 -12.91 -15.80 21.52
N LEU A 155 -13.40 -14.57 21.70
CA LEU A 155 -14.38 -14.25 22.72
C LEU A 155 -15.79 -14.37 22.15
N SER A 156 -16.71 -14.97 22.92
CA SER A 156 -18.13 -14.90 22.60
C SER A 156 -18.64 -13.46 22.79
N GLU A 157 -19.75 -13.12 22.16
CA GLU A 157 -20.40 -11.82 22.31
C GLU A 157 -20.60 -11.43 23.78
N ARG A 158 -20.94 -12.41 24.63
CA ARG A 158 -21.15 -12.20 26.09
C ARG A 158 -19.83 -11.95 26.82
N GLU A 159 -18.77 -12.63 26.45
CA GLU A 159 -17.42 -12.39 26.98
C GLU A 159 -16.90 -11.02 26.58
N LEU A 160 -17.16 -10.60 25.34
CA LEU A 160 -16.79 -9.27 24.87
C LEU A 160 -17.52 -8.16 25.64
N GLN A 161 -18.83 -8.29 25.87
CA GLN A 161 -19.59 -7.34 26.69
C GLN A 161 -19.04 -7.22 28.13
N VAL A 162 -18.68 -8.36 28.76
CA VAL A 162 -18.08 -8.36 30.10
C VAL A 162 -16.69 -7.73 30.07
N LEU A 163 -15.87 -7.99 29.04
CA LEU A 163 -14.54 -7.41 28.90
C LEU A 163 -14.61 -5.90 28.78
N THR A 164 -15.48 -5.38 27.88
CA THR A 164 -15.66 -3.94 27.65
C THR A 164 -16.01 -3.21 28.94
N LEU A 165 -17.03 -3.69 29.66
CA LEU A 165 -17.44 -3.09 30.93
C LEU A 165 -16.36 -3.21 32.03
N THR A 166 -15.53 -4.26 31.97
CA THR A 166 -14.38 -4.42 32.89
C THR A 166 -13.30 -3.38 32.56
N ALA A 167 -12.97 -3.16 31.31
CA ALA A 167 -12.01 -2.15 30.87
C ALA A 167 -12.47 -0.72 31.20
N GLU A 168 -13.79 -0.46 31.18
CA GLU A 168 -14.40 0.79 31.62
C GLU A 168 -14.38 0.96 33.16
N GLY A 169 -13.89 -0.01 33.91
CA GLY A 169 -13.71 0.06 35.38
C GLY A 169 -14.90 -0.37 36.23
N PHE A 170 -15.94 -0.97 35.61
CA PHE A 170 -17.10 -1.44 36.39
C PHE A 170 -16.79 -2.68 37.23
N SER A 171 -17.35 -2.68 38.47
CA SER A 171 -17.28 -3.82 39.38
C SER A 171 -18.17 -4.99 38.89
N ASN A 172 -17.91 -6.21 39.42
CA ASN A 172 -18.74 -7.38 39.12
C ASN A 172 -20.22 -7.17 39.43
N GLN A 173 -20.54 -6.38 40.47
CA GLN A 173 -21.93 -6.07 40.84
C GLN A 173 -22.60 -5.14 39.80
N GLU A 174 -21.90 -4.12 39.34
CA GLU A 174 -22.40 -3.16 38.34
C GLU A 174 -22.56 -3.82 36.98
N ILE A 175 -21.59 -4.64 36.57
CA ILE A 175 -21.67 -5.43 35.33
C ILE A 175 -22.85 -6.40 35.40
N GLY A 176 -23.00 -7.08 36.58
CA GLY A 176 -24.10 -8.00 36.80
C GLY A 176 -25.47 -7.33 36.68
N LYS A 177 -25.64 -6.12 37.22
CA LYS A 177 -26.87 -5.33 37.05
C LYS A 177 -27.13 -4.94 35.60
N ARG A 178 -26.12 -4.50 34.85
CA ARG A 178 -26.27 -4.05 33.46
C ARG A 178 -26.57 -5.20 32.49
N LEU A 179 -25.95 -6.35 32.70
CA LEU A 179 -26.08 -7.52 31.84
C LEU A 179 -27.12 -8.55 32.32
N HIS A 180 -27.83 -8.27 33.42
CA HIS A 180 -28.77 -9.21 34.11
C HIS A 180 -28.10 -10.54 34.46
N LEU A 181 -26.91 -10.47 35.05
CA LEU A 181 -26.10 -11.61 35.51
C LEU A 181 -25.83 -11.54 37.00
N SER A 182 -25.59 -12.69 37.62
CA SER A 182 -25.08 -12.70 39.00
C SER A 182 -23.60 -12.23 39.03
N PRO A 183 -23.13 -11.57 40.10
CA PRO A 183 -21.72 -11.20 40.24
C PRO A 183 -20.77 -12.40 40.10
N LYS A 184 -21.21 -13.59 40.55
CA LYS A 184 -20.48 -14.85 40.42
C LYS A 184 -20.38 -15.29 38.95
N THR A 185 -21.43 -15.07 38.16
CA THR A 185 -21.42 -15.35 36.71
C THR A 185 -20.46 -14.42 35.98
N VAL A 186 -20.43 -13.14 36.35
CA VAL A 186 -19.46 -12.16 35.80
C VAL A 186 -18.02 -12.59 36.09
N ASP A 187 -17.75 -13.07 37.34
CA ASP A 187 -16.44 -13.58 37.73
C ASP A 187 -16.02 -14.81 36.88
N THR A 188 -16.97 -15.68 36.58
CA THR A 188 -16.73 -16.83 35.67
C THR A 188 -16.38 -16.39 34.27
N TYR A 189 -17.07 -15.38 33.70
CA TYR A 189 -16.73 -14.81 32.39
C TYR A 189 -15.34 -14.19 32.40
N ARG A 190 -14.96 -13.41 33.41
CA ARG A 190 -13.62 -12.85 33.57
C ARG A 190 -12.53 -13.93 33.59
N SER A 191 -12.73 -15.02 34.29
CA SER A 191 -11.78 -16.13 34.32
C SER A 191 -11.62 -16.76 32.91
N ARG A 192 -12.72 -17.02 32.21
CA ARG A 192 -12.69 -17.55 30.83
C ARG A 192 -12.02 -16.60 29.85
N ILE A 193 -12.25 -15.30 29.98
CA ILE A 193 -11.59 -14.28 29.17
C ILE A 193 -10.08 -14.30 29.42
N MET A 194 -9.63 -14.34 30.65
CA MET A 194 -8.21 -14.44 31.02
C MET A 194 -7.56 -15.69 30.43
N ASP A 195 -8.23 -16.85 30.53
CA ASP A 195 -7.73 -18.10 29.94
C ASP A 195 -7.62 -18.01 28.43
N LYS A 196 -8.65 -17.47 27.75
CA LYS A 196 -8.67 -17.32 26.30
C LYS A 196 -7.64 -16.32 25.76
N LEU A 197 -7.35 -15.25 26.54
CA LEU A 197 -6.38 -14.21 26.22
C LEU A 197 -4.99 -14.50 26.79
N ASN A 198 -4.82 -15.64 27.48
CA ASN A 198 -3.56 -16.04 28.12
C ASN A 198 -3.00 -14.97 29.10
N LEU A 199 -3.88 -14.26 29.81
CA LEU A 199 -3.54 -13.24 30.79
C LEU A 199 -3.27 -13.88 32.16
N ARG A 200 -2.24 -13.39 32.86
CA ARG A 200 -1.83 -13.94 34.16
C ARG A 200 -2.41 -13.18 35.34
N HIS A 201 -2.71 -11.89 35.17
CA HIS A 201 -3.19 -11.03 36.25
C HIS A 201 -4.44 -10.23 35.84
N ARG A 202 -5.37 -10.04 36.78
CA ARG A 202 -6.61 -9.25 36.54
C ARG A 202 -6.37 -7.81 36.15
N SER A 203 -5.23 -7.21 36.52
CA SER A 203 -4.83 -5.87 36.15
C SER A 203 -4.53 -5.71 34.64
N GLU A 204 -4.29 -6.81 33.96
CA GLU A 204 -4.03 -6.82 32.49
C GLU A 204 -5.32 -6.67 31.68
N LEU A 205 -6.50 -6.89 32.30
CA LEU A 205 -7.81 -6.65 31.66
C LEU A 205 -8.20 -5.15 31.60
N VAL A 206 -7.47 -4.26 32.27
CA VAL A 206 -7.79 -2.83 32.44
C VAL A 206 -6.73 -1.92 31.76
N ARG A 207 -5.76 -2.49 31.10
CA ARG A 207 -4.75 -1.80 30.29
C ARG A 207 -5.08 -1.85 28.82
#